data_11354ea108573749268a8e87c85442d7
#
_entry.id   11354ea108573749268a8e87c85442d7
#
_cell.length_a   1.000
_cell.length_b   1.000
_cell.length_c   1.000
_cell.angle_alpha   90.00
_cell.angle_beta   90.00
_cell.angle_gamma   90.00
#
_symmetry.space_group_name_H-M   'P 1'
#
loop_
_entity.id
_entity.type
_entity.pdbx_description
1 polymer ?
#
loop_
_entity_poly.entity_id
_entity_poly.type
_entity_poly.pdbx_seq_one_letter_code
_entity_poly.pdbx_strand_id
1 'polypeptide(L)'
;MVNGRCFAGNAVIAGCSDLIVATKDTSIGMGGPAMIAGGGLGEVHPDEVGPIAVQSTNGVVDVVVDDEEQAVTVAKRLISYFQGAVAPGDGADQTALRTMIPERARRAYPIRPIIETLADTGSVTFLREKFAPEMATALARIEGRPIGVLANNSMVMAGAITAAASDKAARFLQLCDAFGLPVLSLVDCPGYMVGPAAEAEALVRRASRMLVAGAALRVPLVSVILRRGYGLGAQAMTGGSLHEPLLTVAWPNAHLGPMGLEGAVRLGLRKELEAIADESAREEAVRQATAAAQENAKAINAAQIFEIDDVIDPAETRSLVASTFAAAMREPLPLRRSVVDTW
;
A
#
# COMPACT_ATOMS: atom_id res chain seq x y z
N MET A 1 3.18 19.12 -13.19
CA MET A 1 4.64 18.93 -13.35
C MET A 1 5.35 20.13 -12.76
N VAL A 2 6.44 19.90 -12.02
CA VAL A 2 7.26 20.95 -11.41
C VAL A 2 8.70 20.75 -11.86
N ASN A 3 9.32 21.83 -12.36
CA ASN A 3 10.71 21.87 -12.75
C ASN A 3 11.38 23.10 -12.14
N GLY A 4 12.51 22.96 -11.49
CA GLY A 4 13.23 24.05 -10.82
C GLY A 4 12.54 24.54 -9.55
N ARG A 5 12.59 25.85 -9.29
CA ARG A 5 12.16 26.44 -8.02
C ARG A 5 10.67 26.80 -8.02
N CYS A 6 9.92 26.20 -7.10
CA CYS A 6 8.47 26.37 -6.96
C CYS A 6 8.15 26.84 -5.53
N PHE A 7 7.87 28.14 -5.38
CA PHE A 7 7.64 28.77 -4.07
C PHE A 7 6.32 29.52 -4.01
N ALA A 8 5.83 29.73 -2.78
CA ALA A 8 4.64 30.52 -2.46
C ALA A 8 3.39 30.04 -3.23
N GLY A 9 2.69 30.93 -3.94
CA GLY A 9 1.47 30.61 -4.68
C GLY A 9 1.61 29.44 -5.65
N ASN A 10 2.76 29.31 -6.32
CA ASN A 10 3.03 28.18 -7.22
C ASN A 10 3.11 26.85 -6.45
N ALA A 11 3.73 26.85 -5.26
CA ALA A 11 3.79 25.66 -4.41
C ALA A 11 2.40 25.28 -3.89
N VAL A 12 1.55 26.25 -3.56
CA VAL A 12 0.16 26.00 -3.18
C VAL A 12 -0.62 25.33 -4.32
N ILE A 13 -0.49 25.85 -5.55
CA ILE A 13 -1.15 25.26 -6.74
C ILE A 13 -0.65 23.83 -6.96
N ALA A 14 0.68 23.59 -6.86
CA ALA A 14 1.23 22.25 -6.95
C ALA A 14 0.69 21.34 -5.85
N GLY A 15 0.65 21.81 -4.59
CA GLY A 15 0.14 21.05 -3.44
C GLY A 15 -1.35 20.71 -3.52
N CYS A 16 -2.15 21.52 -4.23
CA CYS A 16 -3.57 21.25 -4.49
C CYS A 16 -3.79 20.27 -5.66
N SER A 17 -2.74 19.82 -6.34
CA SER A 17 -2.86 18.87 -7.45
C SER A 17 -3.01 17.45 -6.96
N ASP A 18 -3.70 16.59 -7.72
CA ASP A 18 -3.90 15.18 -7.39
C ASP A 18 -2.58 14.41 -7.41
N LEU A 19 -1.71 14.71 -8.38
CA LEU A 19 -0.38 14.10 -8.53
C LEU A 19 0.67 15.14 -8.89
N ILE A 20 1.85 15.03 -8.29
CA ILE A 20 2.98 15.91 -8.53
C ILE A 20 4.14 15.08 -9.13
N VAL A 21 4.51 15.41 -10.37
CA VAL A 21 5.73 14.93 -11.03
C VAL A 21 6.77 16.04 -10.96
N ALA A 22 7.94 15.77 -10.41
CA ALA A 22 9.00 16.76 -10.26
C ALA A 22 10.34 16.26 -10.79
N THR A 23 11.14 17.15 -11.40
CA THR A 23 12.51 16.84 -11.79
C THR A 23 13.44 16.82 -10.57
N LYS A 24 14.57 16.12 -10.70
CA LYS A 24 15.57 15.96 -9.62
C LYS A 24 16.15 17.28 -9.08
N ASP A 25 16.11 18.33 -9.88
CA ASP A 25 16.64 19.66 -9.53
C ASP A 25 15.55 20.60 -8.98
N THR A 26 14.40 20.05 -8.61
CA THR A 26 13.25 20.82 -8.11
C THR A 26 13.40 21.14 -6.62
N SER A 27 12.98 22.35 -6.25
CA SER A 27 12.72 22.76 -4.85
C SER A 27 11.27 23.25 -4.74
N ILE A 28 10.53 22.73 -3.75
CA ILE A 28 9.13 23.10 -3.50
C ILE A 28 9.01 23.58 -2.05
N GLY A 29 8.55 24.82 -1.84
CA GLY A 29 8.39 25.36 -0.50
C GLY A 29 7.32 26.46 -0.42
N MET A 30 6.68 26.59 0.74
CA MET A 30 5.65 27.61 0.99
C MET A 30 6.19 29.02 0.93
N GLY A 31 7.47 29.24 1.27
CA GLY A 31 8.13 30.54 1.15
C GLY A 31 9.53 30.38 0.55
N GLY A 32 9.89 31.26 -0.36
CA GLY A 32 11.24 31.33 -0.90
C GLY A 32 12.21 32.10 0.03
N PRO A 33 13.52 32.15 -0.31
CA PRO A 33 14.56 32.77 0.52
C PRO A 33 14.25 34.21 0.94
N ALA A 34 13.68 35.03 0.06
CA ALA A 34 13.31 36.40 0.37
C ALA A 34 12.26 36.50 1.48
N MET A 35 11.30 35.57 1.52
CA MET A 35 10.29 35.54 2.59
C MET A 35 10.89 35.07 3.90
N ILE A 36 11.83 34.12 3.86
CA ILE A 36 12.54 33.60 5.04
C ILE A 36 13.39 34.71 5.65
N ALA A 37 14.18 35.42 4.85
CA ALA A 37 15.00 36.56 5.29
C ALA A 37 14.13 37.71 5.80
N GLY A 38 13.05 38.09 5.08
CA GLY A 38 12.11 39.11 5.50
C GLY A 38 11.35 38.78 6.79
N GLY A 39 11.15 37.52 7.09
CA GLY A 39 10.60 37.03 8.36
C GLY A 39 11.60 36.94 9.51
N GLY A 40 12.86 37.35 9.30
CA GLY A 40 13.91 37.31 10.33
C GLY A 40 14.43 35.90 10.67
N LEU A 41 14.19 34.91 9.77
CA LEU A 41 14.61 33.53 9.98
C LEU A 41 16.03 33.22 9.43
N GLY A 42 16.74 34.26 9.00
CA GLY A 42 18.09 34.15 8.44
C GLY A 42 18.11 34.11 6.91
N GLU A 43 19.32 34.02 6.35
CA GLU A 43 19.53 33.87 4.91
C GLU A 43 19.74 32.38 4.59
N VAL A 44 19.03 31.87 3.56
CA VAL A 44 19.12 30.49 3.10
C VAL A 44 19.29 30.46 1.58
N HIS A 45 20.04 29.50 1.07
CA HIS A 45 20.12 29.30 -0.37
C HIS A 45 18.79 28.73 -0.90
N PRO A 46 18.30 29.13 -2.07
CA PRO A 46 17.05 28.63 -2.65
C PRO A 46 16.96 27.11 -2.72
N ASP A 47 18.06 26.41 -2.97
CA ASP A 47 18.10 24.97 -3.11
C ASP A 47 18.04 24.22 -1.75
N GLU A 48 18.13 24.95 -0.63
CA GLU A 48 17.91 24.42 0.73
C GLU A 48 16.44 24.43 1.14
N VAL A 49 15.60 25.18 0.41
CA VAL A 49 14.19 25.34 0.73
C VAL A 49 13.36 24.27 0.03
N GLY A 50 13.07 23.17 0.74
CA GLY A 50 12.28 22.06 0.23
C GLY A 50 12.88 21.38 -1.01
N PRO A 51 14.16 20.95 -0.95
CA PRO A 51 14.79 20.22 -2.07
C PRO A 51 14.11 18.90 -2.32
N ILE A 52 14.19 18.39 -3.56
CA ILE A 52 13.55 17.14 -3.98
C ILE A 52 13.92 15.94 -3.08
N ALA A 53 15.12 15.92 -2.53
CA ALA A 53 15.56 14.88 -1.61
C ALA A 53 14.68 14.82 -0.34
N VAL A 54 14.19 15.96 0.15
CA VAL A 54 13.26 16.07 1.27
C VAL A 54 11.82 15.84 0.79
N GLN A 55 11.40 16.52 -0.28
CA GLN A 55 10.01 16.49 -0.75
C GLN A 55 9.57 15.13 -1.31
N SER A 56 10.50 14.29 -1.74
CA SER A 56 10.21 12.92 -2.15
C SER A 56 10.07 11.94 -0.98
N THR A 57 10.69 12.26 0.17
CA THR A 57 10.65 11.38 1.36
C THR A 57 9.56 11.75 2.36
N ASN A 58 9.02 12.96 2.28
CA ASN A 58 7.92 13.43 3.13
C ASN A 58 6.53 13.33 2.47
N GLY A 59 6.44 12.83 1.23
CA GLY A 59 5.17 12.58 0.54
C GLY A 59 4.62 13.74 -0.30
N VAL A 60 5.33 14.87 -0.41
CA VAL A 60 4.88 16.00 -1.25
C VAL A 60 4.92 15.63 -2.73
N VAL A 61 5.96 14.92 -3.19
CA VAL A 61 6.13 14.56 -4.60
C VAL A 61 5.78 13.11 -4.83
N ASP A 62 4.94 12.84 -5.83
CA ASP A 62 4.51 11.49 -6.17
C ASP A 62 5.52 10.76 -7.06
N VAL A 63 6.08 11.42 -8.07
CA VAL A 63 7.07 10.84 -8.99
C VAL A 63 8.24 11.80 -9.21
N VAL A 64 9.45 11.30 -9.00
CA VAL A 64 10.68 12.04 -9.31
C VAL A 64 11.24 11.53 -10.62
N VAL A 65 11.65 12.44 -11.50
CA VAL A 65 12.23 12.16 -12.83
C VAL A 65 13.52 12.92 -13.03
N ASP A 66 14.33 12.51 -14.01
CA ASP A 66 15.64 13.12 -14.23
C ASP A 66 15.54 14.50 -14.89
N ASP A 67 14.60 14.67 -15.83
CA ASP A 67 14.49 15.85 -16.67
C ASP A 67 13.04 16.14 -17.12
N GLU A 68 12.85 17.21 -17.87
CA GLU A 68 11.55 17.65 -18.37
C GLU A 68 10.93 16.71 -19.40
N GLU A 69 11.73 16.04 -20.23
CA GLU A 69 11.25 15.08 -21.23
C GLU A 69 10.62 13.86 -20.55
N GLN A 70 11.31 13.35 -19.55
CA GLN A 70 10.77 12.28 -18.69
C GLN A 70 9.54 12.75 -17.92
N ALA A 71 9.51 14.01 -17.42
CA ALA A 71 8.36 14.55 -16.74
C ALA A 71 7.12 14.57 -17.64
N VAL A 72 7.25 14.98 -18.89
CA VAL A 72 6.17 14.95 -19.89
C VAL A 72 5.73 13.50 -20.17
N THR A 73 6.67 12.60 -20.35
CA THR A 73 6.39 11.17 -20.60
C THR A 73 5.61 10.55 -19.45
N VAL A 74 6.04 10.77 -18.21
CA VAL A 74 5.37 10.27 -17.02
C VAL A 74 4.01 10.93 -16.84
N ALA A 75 3.87 12.24 -17.07
CA ALA A 75 2.59 12.93 -16.97
C ALA A 75 1.57 12.40 -17.99
N LYS A 76 1.96 12.15 -19.23
CA LYS A 76 1.11 11.52 -20.25
C LYS A 76 0.68 10.12 -19.82
N ARG A 77 1.60 9.32 -19.26
CA ARG A 77 1.30 8.00 -18.73
C ARG A 77 0.29 8.08 -17.58
N LEU A 78 0.49 8.97 -16.60
CA LEU A 78 -0.43 9.16 -15.48
C LEU A 78 -1.83 9.56 -15.95
N ILE A 79 -1.93 10.53 -16.86
CA ILE A 79 -3.22 10.96 -17.44
C ILE A 79 -3.90 9.78 -18.17
N SER A 80 -3.16 8.91 -18.83
CA SER A 80 -3.72 7.78 -19.57
C SER A 80 -4.52 6.81 -18.70
N TYR A 81 -4.15 6.64 -17.41
CA TYR A 81 -4.90 5.77 -16.51
C TYR A 81 -6.31 6.30 -16.23
N PHE A 82 -6.51 7.60 -16.29
CA PHE A 82 -7.79 8.27 -16.04
C PHE A 82 -8.66 8.39 -17.29
N GLN A 83 -8.20 7.90 -18.43
CA GLN A 83 -8.92 7.95 -19.72
C GLN A 83 -9.63 6.63 -20.08
N GLY A 84 -9.67 5.69 -19.15
CA GLY A 84 -10.32 4.40 -19.33
C GLY A 84 -9.42 3.28 -19.86
N ALA A 85 -10.07 2.20 -20.30
CA ALA A 85 -9.38 1.02 -20.80
C ALA A 85 -8.76 1.25 -22.18
N VAL A 86 -7.64 0.58 -22.42
CA VAL A 86 -6.97 0.46 -23.73
C VAL A 86 -7.02 -1.00 -24.20
N ALA A 87 -6.46 -1.29 -25.36
CA ALA A 87 -6.30 -2.68 -25.80
C ALA A 87 -5.53 -3.50 -24.74
N PRO A 88 -5.92 -4.76 -24.48
CA PRO A 88 -5.20 -5.63 -23.54
C PRO A 88 -3.71 -5.71 -23.86
N GLY A 89 -2.88 -5.52 -22.84
CA GLY A 89 -1.45 -5.70 -22.92
C GLY A 89 -1.03 -7.13 -22.56
N ASP A 90 0.18 -7.52 -22.99
CA ASP A 90 0.76 -8.81 -22.62
C ASP A 90 1.08 -8.83 -21.12
N GLY A 91 0.80 -9.94 -20.46
CA GLY A 91 1.25 -10.20 -19.09
C GLY A 91 2.50 -11.06 -19.07
N ALA A 92 3.28 -10.96 -17.98
CA ALA A 92 4.37 -11.89 -17.71
C ALA A 92 3.85 -13.32 -17.45
N ASP A 93 4.76 -14.31 -17.40
CA ASP A 93 4.40 -15.67 -17.00
C ASP A 93 3.91 -15.69 -15.55
N GLN A 94 2.62 -15.93 -15.35
CA GLN A 94 1.97 -15.91 -14.04
C GLN A 94 2.41 -17.09 -13.17
N THR A 95 2.95 -18.17 -13.73
CA THR A 95 3.44 -19.33 -12.94
C THR A 95 4.64 -18.95 -12.06
N ALA A 96 5.38 -17.90 -12.41
CA ALA A 96 6.47 -17.37 -11.61
C ALA A 96 6.00 -16.94 -10.20
N LEU A 97 4.76 -16.48 -10.05
CA LEU A 97 4.20 -16.05 -8.77
C LEU A 97 4.22 -17.14 -7.70
N ARG A 98 4.16 -18.42 -8.09
CA ARG A 98 4.19 -19.57 -7.16
C ARG A 98 5.47 -19.62 -6.31
N THR A 99 6.56 -19.02 -6.78
CA THR A 99 7.88 -19.07 -6.13
C THR A 99 8.41 -17.72 -5.67
N MET A 100 7.69 -16.61 -5.92
CA MET A 100 8.15 -15.26 -5.56
C MET A 100 8.12 -14.99 -4.06
N ILE A 101 7.26 -15.70 -3.30
CA ILE A 101 7.20 -15.58 -1.85
C ILE A 101 8.01 -16.72 -1.22
N PRO A 102 9.00 -16.40 -0.37
CA PRO A 102 9.79 -17.42 0.30
C PRO A 102 8.96 -18.28 1.26
N GLU A 103 9.21 -19.59 1.30
CA GLU A 103 8.58 -20.52 2.25
C GLU A 103 8.85 -20.14 3.71
N ARG A 104 10.06 -19.62 4.00
CA ARG A 104 10.40 -19.15 5.36
C ARG A 104 9.62 -17.89 5.69
N ALA A 105 8.67 -18.00 6.63
CA ALA A 105 7.75 -16.93 7.02
C ALA A 105 8.42 -15.60 7.44
N ARG A 106 9.65 -15.67 8.01
CA ARG A 106 10.42 -14.48 8.45
C ARG A 106 11.28 -13.86 7.34
N ARG A 107 11.41 -14.49 6.16
CA ARG A 107 12.22 -13.95 5.07
C ARG A 107 11.43 -12.87 4.32
N ALA A 108 11.98 -11.67 4.25
CA ALA A 108 11.41 -10.59 3.44
C ALA A 108 11.59 -10.87 1.94
N TYR A 109 10.71 -10.29 1.13
CA TYR A 109 10.76 -10.35 -0.34
C TYR A 109 10.28 -9.02 -0.93
N PRO A 110 10.77 -8.61 -2.11
CA PRO A 110 10.33 -7.39 -2.76
C PRO A 110 8.92 -7.56 -3.35
N ILE A 111 8.03 -6.61 -3.07
CA ILE A 111 6.65 -6.63 -3.61
C ILE A 111 6.56 -6.19 -5.06
N ARG A 112 7.51 -5.35 -5.53
CA ARG A 112 7.53 -4.80 -6.89
C ARG A 112 7.45 -5.87 -7.98
N PRO A 113 8.27 -6.95 -7.99
CA PRO A 113 8.17 -7.99 -9.02
C PRO A 113 6.81 -8.67 -9.06
N ILE A 114 6.13 -8.84 -7.91
CA ILE A 114 4.78 -9.41 -7.86
C ILE A 114 3.78 -8.48 -8.55
N ILE A 115 3.83 -7.17 -8.25
CA ILE A 115 2.97 -6.17 -8.89
C ILE A 115 3.21 -6.13 -10.41
N GLU A 116 4.48 -6.10 -10.83
CA GLU A 116 4.87 -6.04 -12.24
C GLU A 116 4.49 -7.33 -13.00
N THR A 117 4.51 -8.50 -12.35
CA THR A 117 4.06 -9.77 -12.95
C THR A 117 2.55 -9.82 -13.13
N LEU A 118 1.79 -9.32 -12.16
CA LEU A 118 0.32 -9.26 -12.23
C LEU A 118 -0.18 -8.27 -13.28
N ALA A 119 0.55 -7.18 -13.51
CA ALA A 119 0.16 -6.11 -14.42
C ALA A 119 0.51 -6.41 -15.88
N ASP A 120 -0.07 -5.64 -16.79
CA ASP A 120 0.36 -5.60 -18.19
C ASP A 120 1.81 -5.11 -18.25
N THR A 121 2.65 -5.74 -19.07
CA THR A 121 4.08 -5.45 -19.17
C THR A 121 4.33 -3.96 -19.43
N GLY A 122 5.14 -3.34 -18.58
CA GLY A 122 5.51 -1.92 -18.68
C GLY A 122 4.39 -0.93 -18.30
N SER A 123 3.25 -1.41 -17.78
CA SER A 123 2.12 -0.54 -17.42
C SER A 123 2.15 -0.01 -15.98
N VAL A 124 3.12 -0.39 -15.15
CA VAL A 124 3.16 0.00 -13.73
C VAL A 124 3.84 1.35 -13.55
N THR A 125 3.22 2.23 -12.77
CA THR A 125 3.82 3.48 -12.31
C THR A 125 3.66 3.57 -10.79
N PHE A 126 4.76 3.46 -10.06
CA PHE A 126 4.77 3.59 -8.61
C PHE A 126 4.65 5.05 -8.19
N LEU A 127 3.91 5.30 -7.11
CA LEU A 127 3.70 6.63 -6.55
C LEU A 127 4.30 6.72 -5.14
N ARG A 128 4.93 7.85 -4.82
CA ARG A 128 5.50 8.15 -3.49
C ARG A 128 6.44 7.06 -2.98
N GLU A 129 7.28 6.50 -3.83
CA GLU A 129 8.11 5.33 -3.50
C GLU A 129 9.01 5.51 -2.28
N LYS A 130 9.54 6.74 -2.07
CA LYS A 130 10.43 7.05 -0.95
C LYS A 130 9.68 7.46 0.33
N PHE A 131 8.40 7.81 0.23
CA PHE A 131 7.56 8.12 1.38
C PHE A 131 6.85 6.86 1.85
N ALA A 132 6.96 6.53 3.14
CA ALA A 132 6.39 5.32 3.74
C ALA A 132 6.61 4.07 2.85
N PRO A 133 7.87 3.66 2.62
CA PRO A 133 8.22 2.60 1.64
C PRO A 133 7.75 1.19 2.07
N GLU A 134 7.29 1.01 3.29
CA GLU A 134 6.61 -0.20 3.77
C GLU A 134 5.22 -0.40 3.14
N MET A 135 4.66 0.65 2.53
CA MET A 135 3.43 0.64 1.75
C MET A 135 3.72 1.01 0.30
N ALA A 136 3.50 0.10 -0.62
CA ALA A 136 3.59 0.38 -2.05
C ALA A 136 2.23 0.84 -2.59
N THR A 137 2.23 1.92 -3.36
CA THR A 137 1.08 2.40 -4.12
C THR A 137 1.49 2.55 -5.59
N ALA A 138 0.68 2.05 -6.51
CA ALA A 138 0.96 2.13 -7.93
C ALA A 138 -0.32 2.25 -8.76
N LEU A 139 -0.21 2.92 -9.91
CA LEU A 139 -1.19 2.80 -10.99
C LEU A 139 -0.66 1.77 -11.99
N ALA A 140 -1.53 0.90 -12.46
CA ALA A 140 -1.17 -0.19 -13.38
C ALA A 140 -2.33 -0.49 -14.34
N ARG A 141 -2.11 -1.43 -15.25
CA ARG A 141 -3.18 -2.00 -16.07
C ARG A 141 -3.19 -3.51 -15.94
N ILE A 142 -4.38 -4.09 -15.95
CA ILE A 142 -4.61 -5.52 -16.12
C ILE A 142 -5.58 -5.68 -17.29
N GLU A 143 -5.15 -6.39 -18.33
CA GLU A 143 -5.91 -6.56 -19.58
C GLU A 143 -6.38 -5.20 -20.16
N GLY A 144 -5.47 -4.22 -20.19
CA GLY A 144 -5.72 -2.87 -20.67
C GLY A 144 -6.52 -1.97 -19.70
N ARG A 145 -7.17 -2.52 -18.70
CA ARG A 145 -8.00 -1.80 -17.74
C ARG A 145 -7.11 -1.13 -16.67
N PRO A 146 -7.25 0.19 -16.46
CA PRO A 146 -6.48 0.87 -15.42
C PRO A 146 -6.99 0.49 -14.02
N ILE A 147 -6.06 0.29 -13.10
CA ILE A 147 -6.32 -0.07 -11.70
C ILE A 147 -5.37 0.68 -10.77
N GLY A 148 -5.78 0.85 -9.52
CA GLY A 148 -4.89 1.16 -8.41
C GLY A 148 -4.38 -0.12 -7.75
N VAL A 149 -3.11 -0.14 -7.36
CA VAL A 149 -2.52 -1.24 -6.58
C VAL A 149 -2.03 -0.71 -5.24
N LEU A 150 -2.53 -1.28 -4.15
CA LEU A 150 -2.09 -1.03 -2.78
C LEU A 150 -1.44 -2.29 -2.24
N ALA A 151 -0.22 -2.23 -1.69
CA ALA A 151 0.46 -3.44 -1.25
C ALA A 151 1.38 -3.19 -0.05
N ASN A 152 1.45 -4.15 0.88
CA ASN A 152 2.48 -4.15 1.93
C ASN A 152 3.84 -4.55 1.33
N ASN A 153 4.91 -3.83 1.71
CA ASN A 153 6.27 -4.14 1.31
C ASN A 153 7.05 -4.74 2.48
N SER A 154 7.21 -6.05 2.49
CA SER A 154 7.86 -6.76 3.58
C SER A 154 9.35 -6.46 3.76
N MET A 155 9.99 -5.82 2.76
CA MET A 155 11.40 -5.40 2.84
C MET A 155 11.63 -4.26 3.84
N VAL A 156 10.58 -3.50 4.16
CA VAL A 156 10.64 -2.37 5.10
C VAL A 156 9.68 -2.66 6.25
N MET A 157 10.19 -2.64 7.47
CA MET A 157 9.41 -2.88 8.71
C MET A 157 8.51 -4.13 8.63
N ALA A 158 8.94 -5.14 7.87
CA ALA A 158 8.18 -6.36 7.57
C ALA A 158 6.79 -6.10 6.97
N GLY A 159 6.51 -4.92 6.39
CA GLY A 159 5.21 -4.54 5.85
C GLY A 159 4.18 -4.08 6.90
N ALA A 160 4.63 -3.78 8.13
CA ALA A 160 3.76 -3.21 9.16
C ALA A 160 3.28 -1.81 8.75
N ILE A 161 2.05 -1.47 9.09
CA ILE A 161 1.47 -0.18 8.72
C ILE A 161 1.85 0.87 9.77
N THR A 162 2.62 1.87 9.35
CA THR A 162 2.95 3.05 10.16
C THR A 162 1.89 4.14 10.04
N ALA A 163 2.03 5.20 10.81
CA ALA A 163 1.22 6.40 10.66
C ALA A 163 1.36 7.01 9.25
N ALA A 164 2.59 7.12 8.73
CA ALA A 164 2.87 7.62 7.38
C ALA A 164 2.31 6.69 6.29
N ALA A 165 2.43 5.37 6.45
CA ALA A 165 1.84 4.39 5.54
C ALA A 165 0.32 4.48 5.48
N SER A 166 -0.32 4.75 6.62
CA SER A 166 -1.77 4.96 6.71
C SER A 166 -2.23 6.19 5.91
N ASP A 167 -1.51 7.30 6.03
CA ASP A 167 -1.81 8.51 5.24
C ASP A 167 -1.60 8.29 3.75
N LYS A 168 -0.49 7.65 3.38
CA LYS A 168 -0.20 7.30 1.98
C LYS A 168 -1.31 6.44 1.38
N ALA A 169 -1.72 5.39 2.10
CA ALA A 169 -2.78 4.48 1.68
C ALA A 169 -4.13 5.21 1.59
N ALA A 170 -4.51 5.98 2.61
CA ALA A 170 -5.78 6.71 2.63
C ALA A 170 -5.92 7.66 1.42
N ARG A 171 -4.89 8.48 1.17
CA ARG A 171 -4.88 9.39 0.02
C ARG A 171 -4.92 8.64 -1.31
N PHE A 172 -4.21 7.53 -1.42
CA PHE A 172 -4.23 6.70 -2.63
C PHE A 172 -5.61 6.09 -2.90
N LEU A 173 -6.30 5.60 -1.86
CA LEU A 173 -7.67 5.10 -1.97
C LEU A 173 -8.63 6.20 -2.41
N GLN A 174 -8.51 7.41 -1.85
CA GLN A 174 -9.29 8.58 -2.28
C GLN A 174 -9.03 8.94 -3.75
N LEU A 175 -7.77 8.88 -4.20
CA LEU A 175 -7.41 9.10 -5.61
C LEU A 175 -8.10 8.08 -6.51
N CYS A 176 -8.01 6.81 -6.18
CA CYS A 176 -8.66 5.74 -6.96
C CYS A 176 -10.18 5.94 -7.01
N ASP A 177 -10.81 6.24 -5.87
CA ASP A 177 -12.26 6.49 -5.79
C ASP A 177 -12.68 7.71 -6.62
N ALA A 178 -11.93 8.81 -6.54
CA ALA A 178 -12.21 10.05 -7.27
C ALA A 178 -12.18 9.86 -8.80
N PHE A 179 -11.26 9.03 -9.28
CA PHE A 179 -11.07 8.77 -10.72
C PHE A 179 -11.71 7.47 -11.22
N GLY A 180 -12.46 6.77 -10.37
CA GLY A 180 -13.17 5.56 -10.76
C GLY A 180 -12.26 4.38 -11.08
N LEU A 181 -11.08 4.29 -10.44
CA LEU A 181 -10.14 3.19 -10.63
C LEU A 181 -10.41 2.08 -9.61
N PRO A 182 -10.71 0.84 -10.05
CA PRO A 182 -10.81 -0.29 -9.14
C PRO A 182 -9.45 -0.54 -8.45
N VAL A 183 -9.50 -1.05 -7.22
CA VAL A 183 -8.30 -1.24 -6.39
C VAL A 183 -8.00 -2.72 -6.19
N LEU A 184 -6.75 -3.11 -6.46
CA LEU A 184 -6.18 -4.38 -6.06
C LEU A 184 -5.34 -4.18 -4.81
N SER A 185 -5.73 -4.81 -3.70
CA SER A 185 -4.97 -4.82 -2.45
C SER A 185 -4.21 -6.13 -2.30
N LEU A 186 -2.88 -6.05 -2.20
CA LEU A 186 -1.98 -7.17 -2.00
C LEU A 186 -1.49 -7.18 -0.54
N VAL A 187 -2.01 -8.11 0.26
CA VAL A 187 -1.86 -8.09 1.71
C VAL A 187 -0.76 -9.03 2.17
N ASP A 188 0.30 -8.50 2.76
CA ASP A 188 1.27 -9.21 3.58
C ASP A 188 1.55 -8.37 4.84
N CYS A 189 0.54 -8.28 5.70
CA CYS A 189 0.47 -7.35 6.80
C CYS A 189 0.61 -8.05 8.16
N PRO A 190 1.66 -7.74 8.93
CA PRO A 190 1.79 -8.25 10.31
C PRO A 190 0.93 -7.49 11.33
N GLY A 191 0.31 -6.39 10.92
CA GLY A 191 -0.48 -5.47 11.73
C GLY A 191 -0.04 -4.01 11.60
N TYR A 192 -0.64 -3.15 12.40
CA TYR A 192 -0.14 -1.79 12.60
C TYR A 192 1.13 -1.79 13.45
N MET A 193 1.95 -0.75 13.31
CA MET A 193 3.00 -0.46 14.27
C MET A 193 2.39 -0.19 15.65
N VAL A 194 3.13 -0.53 16.69
CA VAL A 194 2.70 -0.38 18.09
C VAL A 194 3.82 0.23 18.92
N GLY A 195 3.45 0.79 20.05
CA GLY A 195 4.37 1.31 21.05
C GLY A 195 4.41 2.83 21.15
N PRO A 196 5.06 3.38 22.20
CA PRO A 196 5.02 4.82 22.50
C PRO A 196 5.50 5.72 21.37
N ALA A 197 6.51 5.32 20.62
CA ALA A 197 7.01 6.09 19.48
C ALA A 197 5.99 6.17 18.33
N ALA A 198 5.30 5.06 18.03
CA ALA A 198 4.26 5.03 17.01
C ALA A 198 3.05 5.89 17.42
N GLU A 199 2.65 5.85 18.69
CA GLU A 199 1.55 6.67 19.21
C GLU A 199 1.89 8.17 19.23
N ALA A 200 3.16 8.53 19.45
CA ALA A 200 3.61 9.93 19.38
C ALA A 200 3.44 10.54 17.98
N GLU A 201 3.34 9.71 16.93
CA GLU A 201 3.04 10.14 15.56
C GLU A 201 1.53 10.24 15.26
N ALA A 202 0.67 10.22 16.29
CA ALA A 202 -0.78 10.22 16.18
C ALA A 202 -1.33 9.01 15.39
N LEU A 203 -0.76 7.82 15.61
CA LEU A 203 -1.09 6.60 14.87
C LEU A 203 -2.58 6.31 14.86
N VAL A 204 -3.28 6.43 16.00
CA VAL A 204 -4.72 6.16 16.10
C VAL A 204 -5.52 6.97 15.06
N ARG A 205 -5.25 8.28 14.91
CA ARG A 205 -5.97 9.14 13.96
C ARG A 205 -5.62 8.82 12.52
N ARG A 206 -4.34 8.61 12.24
CA ARG A 206 -3.85 8.35 10.89
C ARG A 206 -4.26 6.95 10.43
N ALA A 207 -4.21 5.94 11.30
CA ALA A 207 -4.75 4.60 11.04
C ALA A 207 -6.26 4.64 10.78
N SER A 208 -7.02 5.36 11.62
CA SER A 208 -8.47 5.52 11.44
C SER A 208 -8.82 6.22 10.11
N ARG A 209 -7.99 7.16 9.64
CA ARG A 209 -8.16 7.79 8.33
C ARG A 209 -8.09 6.78 7.19
N MET A 210 -7.17 5.80 7.24
CA MET A 210 -7.08 4.72 6.25
C MET A 210 -8.34 3.85 6.27
N LEU A 211 -8.85 3.49 7.46
CA LEU A 211 -10.10 2.73 7.61
C LEU A 211 -11.31 3.50 7.06
N VAL A 212 -11.42 4.79 7.37
CA VAL A 212 -12.50 5.65 6.85
C VAL A 212 -12.43 5.77 5.33
N ALA A 213 -11.23 5.95 4.77
CA ALA A 213 -11.06 6.02 3.32
C ALA A 213 -11.42 4.68 2.64
N GLY A 214 -11.05 3.54 3.25
CA GLY A 214 -11.41 2.21 2.77
C GLY A 214 -12.91 1.97 2.79
N ALA A 215 -13.56 2.21 3.91
CA ALA A 215 -15.01 2.04 4.07
C ALA A 215 -15.85 3.01 3.20
N ALA A 216 -15.26 4.11 2.74
CA ALA A 216 -15.93 5.07 1.86
C ALA A 216 -15.74 4.78 0.36
N LEU A 217 -14.98 3.75 -0.01
CA LEU A 217 -14.74 3.39 -1.41
C LEU A 217 -16.06 3.02 -2.10
N ARG A 218 -16.20 3.55 -3.32
CA ARG A 218 -17.28 3.20 -4.26
C ARG A 218 -16.77 2.37 -5.43
N VAL A 219 -15.46 2.48 -5.69
CA VAL A 219 -14.80 1.65 -6.69
C VAL A 219 -14.65 0.23 -6.19
N PRO A 220 -14.70 -0.76 -7.08
CA PRO A 220 -14.45 -2.16 -6.72
C PRO A 220 -13.10 -2.35 -6.04
N LEU A 221 -13.09 -3.09 -4.93
CA LEU A 221 -11.90 -3.54 -4.22
C LEU A 221 -11.81 -5.06 -4.32
N VAL A 222 -10.65 -5.57 -4.73
CA VAL A 222 -10.29 -7.00 -4.65
C VAL A 222 -9.06 -7.11 -3.76
N SER A 223 -9.08 -8.04 -2.82
CA SER A 223 -7.98 -8.26 -1.89
C SER A 223 -7.39 -9.65 -2.04
N VAL A 224 -6.07 -9.73 -2.11
CA VAL A 224 -5.32 -10.99 -2.18
C VAL A 224 -4.36 -11.06 -1.01
N ILE A 225 -4.59 -12.00 -0.09
CA ILE A 225 -3.70 -12.23 1.05
C ILE A 225 -2.55 -13.10 0.58
N LEU A 226 -1.38 -12.48 0.42
CA LEU A 226 -0.20 -13.13 -0.12
C LEU A 226 0.47 -14.06 0.89
N ARG A 227 0.56 -13.62 2.17
CA ARG A 227 1.23 -14.39 3.23
C ARG A 227 0.64 -14.13 4.61
N ARG A 228 0.67 -12.89 5.13
CA ARG A 228 0.17 -12.54 6.47
C ARG A 228 -1.04 -11.62 6.36
N GLY A 229 -2.12 -12.03 6.96
CA GLY A 229 -3.32 -11.24 7.12
C GLY A 229 -3.64 -11.08 8.61
N TYR A 230 -2.92 -10.19 9.34
CA TYR A 230 -3.05 -10.12 10.78
C TYR A 230 -3.73 -8.85 11.27
N GLY A 231 -4.75 -9.07 12.12
CA GLY A 231 -5.41 -8.07 12.94
C GLY A 231 -6.00 -6.89 12.15
N LEU A 232 -6.08 -5.74 12.81
CA LEU A 232 -6.65 -4.52 12.24
C LEU A 232 -5.88 -4.01 11.01
N GLY A 233 -4.58 -4.33 10.89
CA GLY A 233 -3.80 -3.95 9.72
C GLY A 233 -4.30 -4.68 8.46
N ALA A 234 -4.59 -5.97 8.53
CA ALA A 234 -5.19 -6.72 7.43
C ALA A 234 -6.58 -6.18 7.08
N GLN A 235 -7.42 -5.89 8.09
CA GLN A 235 -8.73 -5.29 7.87
C GLN A 235 -8.62 -3.92 7.18
N ALA A 236 -7.66 -3.09 7.53
CA ALA A 236 -7.45 -1.81 6.87
C ALA A 236 -7.03 -1.96 5.40
N MET A 237 -6.19 -2.97 5.11
CA MET A 237 -5.82 -3.29 3.72
C MET A 237 -6.99 -3.81 2.89
N THR A 238 -8.02 -4.34 3.53
CA THR A 238 -9.24 -4.88 2.91
C THR A 238 -10.45 -3.93 3.04
N GLY A 239 -10.21 -2.63 3.21
CA GLY A 239 -11.28 -1.63 3.23
C GLY A 239 -12.03 -1.50 4.56
N GLY A 240 -11.61 -2.19 5.61
CA GLY A 240 -12.21 -2.16 6.96
C GLY A 240 -12.65 -3.51 7.49
N SER A 241 -12.86 -4.49 6.62
CA SER A 241 -13.21 -5.87 6.96
C SER A 241 -12.74 -6.81 5.85
N LEU A 242 -12.48 -8.07 6.15
CA LEU A 242 -12.19 -9.09 5.13
C LEU A 242 -13.37 -9.36 4.20
N HIS A 243 -14.58 -8.96 4.59
CA HIS A 243 -15.83 -9.08 3.80
C HIS A 243 -16.22 -7.81 3.03
N GLU A 244 -15.46 -6.70 3.17
CA GLU A 244 -15.76 -5.46 2.46
C GLU A 244 -15.41 -5.51 0.95
N PRO A 245 -14.28 -6.14 0.55
CA PRO A 245 -13.98 -6.30 -0.87
C PRO A 245 -15.02 -7.12 -1.62
N LEU A 246 -15.14 -6.88 -2.93
CA LEU A 246 -15.94 -7.75 -3.81
C LEU A 246 -15.46 -9.20 -3.82
N LEU A 247 -14.16 -9.37 -3.52
CA LEU A 247 -13.52 -10.67 -3.45
C LEU A 247 -12.29 -10.56 -2.55
N THR A 248 -12.22 -11.44 -1.57
CA THR A 248 -11.05 -11.63 -0.70
C THR A 248 -10.55 -13.05 -0.86
N VAL A 249 -9.40 -13.21 -1.50
CA VAL A 249 -8.77 -14.52 -1.68
C VAL A 249 -7.39 -14.56 -1.05
N ALA A 250 -6.87 -15.76 -0.85
CA ALA A 250 -5.55 -15.95 -0.30
C ALA A 250 -4.71 -16.90 -1.16
N TRP A 251 -3.38 -16.75 -1.09
CA TRP A 251 -2.45 -17.75 -1.60
C TRP A 251 -2.30 -18.89 -0.60
N PRO A 252 -1.91 -20.11 -1.04
CA PRO A 252 -1.92 -21.31 -0.17
C PRO A 252 -1.06 -21.20 1.09
N ASN A 253 0.01 -20.40 1.05
CA ASN A 253 0.92 -20.19 2.17
C ASN A 253 0.50 -19.03 3.09
N ALA A 254 -0.68 -18.46 2.89
CA ALA A 254 -1.17 -17.37 3.71
C ALA A 254 -1.69 -17.85 5.07
N HIS A 255 -1.54 -16.98 6.06
CA HIS A 255 -2.03 -17.18 7.42
C HIS A 255 -2.84 -15.96 7.86
N LEU A 256 -3.99 -16.21 8.47
CA LEU A 256 -4.85 -15.19 9.05
C LEU A 256 -4.90 -15.34 10.58
N GLY A 257 -4.99 -14.23 11.28
CA GLY A 257 -5.05 -14.26 12.74
C GLY A 257 -5.17 -12.88 13.37
N PRO A 258 -5.44 -12.82 14.67
CA PRO A 258 -5.66 -11.54 15.36
C PRO A 258 -4.38 -10.71 15.50
N MET A 259 -3.20 -11.34 15.50
CA MET A 259 -1.88 -10.73 15.61
C MET A 259 -0.79 -11.73 15.18
N GLY A 260 0.48 -11.33 15.20
CA GLY A 260 1.59 -12.25 14.94
C GLY A 260 1.53 -13.49 15.86
N LEU A 261 1.55 -14.68 15.28
CA LEU A 261 1.17 -15.94 15.95
C LEU A 261 2.04 -16.28 17.16
N GLU A 262 3.36 -16.05 17.09
CA GLU A 262 4.23 -16.26 18.24
C GLU A 262 3.89 -15.33 19.40
N GLY A 263 3.60 -14.06 19.10
CA GLY A 263 3.15 -13.08 20.10
C GLY A 263 1.80 -13.47 20.71
N ALA A 264 0.87 -13.95 19.88
CA ALA A 264 -0.42 -14.44 20.34
C ALA A 264 -0.28 -15.63 21.30
N VAL A 265 0.61 -16.58 20.98
CA VAL A 265 0.92 -17.74 21.84
C VAL A 265 1.52 -17.30 23.17
N ARG A 266 2.55 -16.43 23.14
CA ARG A 266 3.19 -15.92 24.36
C ARG A 266 2.21 -15.15 25.26
N LEU A 267 1.28 -14.42 24.65
CA LEU A 267 0.26 -13.66 25.40
C LEU A 267 -0.83 -14.59 25.94
N GLY A 268 -1.38 -15.47 25.09
CA GLY A 268 -2.49 -16.35 25.44
C GLY A 268 -2.12 -17.43 26.45
N LEU A 269 -0.91 -17.97 26.36
CA LEU A 269 -0.39 -19.02 27.25
C LEU A 269 0.58 -18.47 28.31
N ARG A 270 0.49 -17.18 28.64
CA ARG A 270 1.44 -16.52 29.53
C ARG A 270 1.59 -17.22 30.87
N LYS A 271 0.50 -17.58 31.52
CA LYS A 271 0.50 -18.21 32.85
C LYS A 271 1.12 -19.61 32.81
N GLU A 272 0.78 -20.38 31.79
CA GLU A 272 1.30 -21.74 31.55
C GLU A 272 2.81 -21.69 31.26
N LEU A 273 3.25 -20.73 30.45
CA LEU A 273 4.65 -20.55 30.12
C LEU A 273 5.47 -20.06 31.33
N GLU A 274 4.95 -19.16 32.15
CA GLU A 274 5.58 -18.69 33.38
C GLU A 274 5.74 -19.82 34.43
N ALA A 275 4.88 -20.84 34.41
CA ALA A 275 4.98 -22.00 35.30
C ALA A 275 6.13 -22.98 34.93
N ILE A 276 6.66 -22.87 33.69
CA ILE A 276 7.80 -23.69 33.26
C ILE A 276 9.09 -23.00 33.72
N ALA A 277 9.75 -23.59 34.73
CA ALA A 277 10.96 -22.99 35.32
C ALA A 277 12.17 -23.02 34.36
N ASP A 278 12.33 -24.10 33.60
CA ASP A 278 13.42 -24.26 32.63
C ASP A 278 13.17 -23.41 31.37
N GLU A 279 14.10 -22.53 31.04
CA GLU A 279 14.00 -21.62 29.91
C GLU A 279 13.97 -22.38 28.57
N SER A 280 14.77 -23.44 28.43
CA SER A 280 14.81 -24.23 27.19
C SER A 280 13.50 -24.98 26.96
N ALA A 281 12.92 -25.56 28.01
CA ALA A 281 11.61 -26.22 27.95
C ALA A 281 10.49 -25.20 27.64
N ARG A 282 10.58 -23.99 28.20
CA ARG A 282 9.63 -22.89 27.90
C ARG A 282 9.69 -22.49 26.44
N GLU A 283 10.87 -22.27 25.89
CA GLU A 283 11.02 -21.92 24.46
C GLU A 283 10.57 -23.07 23.54
N GLU A 284 10.79 -24.31 23.92
CA GLU A 284 10.25 -25.47 23.18
C GLU A 284 8.72 -25.48 23.20
N ALA A 285 8.10 -25.22 24.35
CA ALA A 285 6.64 -25.09 24.46
C ALA A 285 6.10 -23.98 23.58
N VAL A 286 6.77 -22.83 23.54
CA VAL A 286 6.41 -21.72 22.64
C VAL A 286 6.51 -22.14 21.17
N ARG A 287 7.58 -22.84 20.77
CA ARG A 287 7.74 -23.32 19.39
C ARG A 287 6.62 -24.28 18.99
N GLN A 288 6.30 -25.26 19.85
CA GLN A 288 5.24 -26.23 19.59
C GLN A 288 3.86 -25.57 19.51
N ALA A 289 3.52 -24.67 20.45
CA ALA A 289 2.26 -23.94 20.44
C ALA A 289 2.16 -23.00 19.22
N THR A 290 3.27 -22.36 18.81
CA THR A 290 3.30 -21.51 17.61
C THR A 290 3.10 -22.34 16.35
N ALA A 291 3.68 -23.54 16.25
CA ALA A 291 3.47 -24.44 15.11
C ALA A 291 1.98 -24.86 15.01
N ALA A 292 1.37 -25.22 16.15
CA ALA A 292 -0.06 -25.53 16.18
C ALA A 292 -0.94 -24.31 15.79
N ALA A 293 -0.58 -23.11 16.28
CA ALA A 293 -1.27 -21.89 15.89
C ALA A 293 -1.11 -21.59 14.37
N GLN A 294 0.05 -21.88 13.78
CA GLN A 294 0.28 -21.75 12.34
C GLN A 294 -0.62 -22.68 11.53
N GLU A 295 -0.77 -23.94 11.93
CA GLU A 295 -1.70 -24.86 11.26
C GLU A 295 -3.15 -24.36 11.29
N ASN A 296 -3.60 -23.85 12.44
CA ASN A 296 -4.95 -23.30 12.60
C ASN A 296 -5.16 -21.99 11.81
N ALA A 297 -4.12 -21.19 11.66
CA ALA A 297 -4.15 -19.91 10.98
C ALA A 297 -4.06 -19.99 9.44
N LYS A 298 -3.87 -21.18 8.87
CA LYS A 298 -3.80 -21.36 7.41
C LYS A 298 -5.04 -20.78 6.73
N ALA A 299 -4.82 -20.13 5.58
CA ALA A 299 -5.89 -19.51 4.81
C ALA A 299 -7.03 -20.48 4.43
N ILE A 300 -6.71 -21.76 4.21
CA ILE A 300 -7.73 -22.76 3.92
C ILE A 300 -8.72 -22.94 5.07
N ASN A 301 -8.29 -22.83 6.32
CA ASN A 301 -9.19 -22.90 7.46
C ASN A 301 -10.09 -21.65 7.54
N ALA A 302 -9.56 -20.47 7.19
CA ALA A 302 -10.33 -19.25 7.12
C ALA A 302 -11.40 -19.33 6.01
N ALA A 303 -11.06 -19.88 4.84
CA ALA A 303 -12.00 -20.12 3.75
C ALA A 303 -13.11 -21.11 4.14
N GLN A 304 -12.79 -22.16 4.89
CA GLN A 304 -13.77 -23.16 5.36
C GLN A 304 -14.86 -22.55 6.26
N ILE A 305 -14.56 -21.47 6.97
CA ILE A 305 -15.52 -20.76 7.84
C ILE A 305 -16.02 -19.46 7.19
N PHE A 306 -15.78 -19.26 5.91
CA PHE A 306 -16.21 -18.08 5.14
C PHE A 306 -15.64 -16.75 5.65
N GLU A 307 -14.47 -16.75 6.29
CA GLU A 307 -13.76 -15.52 6.64
C GLU A 307 -13.12 -14.86 5.41
N ILE A 308 -12.80 -15.65 4.40
CA ILE A 308 -12.39 -15.26 3.05
C ILE A 308 -13.13 -16.11 2.01
N ASP A 309 -13.18 -15.67 0.76
CA ASP A 309 -13.94 -16.34 -0.28
C ASP A 309 -13.28 -17.61 -0.78
N ASP A 310 -11.94 -17.61 -0.99
CA ASP A 310 -11.24 -18.77 -1.53
C ASP A 310 -9.73 -18.74 -1.27
N VAL A 311 -9.09 -19.90 -1.50
CA VAL A 311 -7.64 -20.06 -1.58
C VAL A 311 -7.28 -20.47 -3.00
N ILE A 312 -6.55 -19.61 -3.71
CA ILE A 312 -6.28 -19.75 -5.14
C ILE A 312 -4.81 -20.06 -5.43
N ASP A 313 -4.55 -20.67 -6.58
CA ASP A 313 -3.19 -20.74 -7.14
C ASP A 313 -2.69 -19.31 -7.43
N PRO A 314 -1.48 -18.92 -6.98
CA PRO A 314 -0.91 -17.63 -7.32
C PRO A 314 -0.96 -17.27 -8.80
N ALA A 315 -0.80 -18.27 -9.68
CA ALA A 315 -0.86 -18.10 -11.14
C ALA A 315 -2.24 -17.68 -11.67
N GLU A 316 -3.32 -17.91 -10.92
CA GLU A 316 -4.68 -17.56 -11.32
C GLU A 316 -5.06 -16.12 -10.91
N THR A 317 -4.24 -15.46 -10.08
CA THR A 317 -4.55 -14.15 -9.51
C THR A 317 -4.89 -13.11 -10.56
N ARG A 318 -4.09 -12.99 -11.63
CA ARG A 318 -4.33 -12.00 -12.69
C ARG A 318 -5.67 -12.19 -13.38
N SER A 319 -6.00 -13.40 -13.80
CA SER A 319 -7.24 -13.71 -14.53
C SER A 319 -8.47 -13.52 -13.63
N LEU A 320 -8.37 -13.90 -12.37
CA LEU A 320 -9.43 -13.71 -11.37
C LEU A 320 -9.71 -12.22 -11.12
N VAL A 321 -8.66 -11.42 -10.90
CA VAL A 321 -8.78 -9.97 -10.71
C VAL A 321 -9.37 -9.31 -11.96
N ALA A 322 -8.87 -9.65 -13.15
CA ALA A 322 -9.35 -9.12 -14.43
C ALA A 322 -10.85 -9.38 -14.64
N SER A 323 -11.27 -10.62 -14.43
CA SER A 323 -12.68 -11.03 -14.60
C SER A 323 -13.60 -10.37 -13.56
N THR A 324 -13.16 -10.28 -12.30
CA THR A 324 -13.92 -9.62 -11.23
C THR A 324 -14.12 -8.13 -11.52
N PHE A 325 -13.06 -7.41 -11.89
CA PHE A 325 -13.20 -6.00 -12.26
C PHE A 325 -14.00 -5.79 -13.54
N ALA A 326 -13.88 -6.68 -14.54
CA ALA A 326 -14.67 -6.60 -15.75
C ALA A 326 -16.18 -6.78 -15.47
N ALA A 327 -16.53 -7.65 -14.53
CA ALA A 327 -17.91 -7.86 -14.12
C ALA A 327 -18.46 -6.67 -13.31
N ALA A 328 -17.68 -6.16 -12.37
CA ALA A 328 -18.07 -5.08 -11.46
C ALA A 328 -18.21 -3.71 -12.15
N MET A 329 -17.42 -3.44 -13.19
CA MET A 329 -17.36 -2.16 -13.88
C MET A 329 -18.24 -2.08 -15.14
N ARG A 330 -19.29 -2.90 -15.23
CA ARG A 330 -20.25 -2.85 -16.36
C ARG A 330 -21.12 -1.62 -16.37
N GLU A 331 -21.46 -1.11 -15.20
CA GLU A 331 -22.24 0.11 -15.05
C GLU A 331 -21.36 1.28 -14.59
N PRO A 332 -21.61 2.49 -15.10
CA PRO A 332 -20.91 3.69 -14.62
C PRO A 332 -21.16 3.90 -13.12
N LEU A 333 -20.11 4.26 -12.39
CA LEU A 333 -20.27 4.67 -11.00
C LEU A 333 -21.15 5.91 -10.89
N PRO A 334 -21.99 6.03 -9.85
CA PRO A 334 -22.79 7.22 -9.62
C PRO A 334 -21.91 8.47 -9.53
N LEU A 335 -22.28 9.53 -10.28
CA LEU A 335 -21.60 10.81 -10.20
C LEU A 335 -21.70 11.35 -8.76
N ARG A 336 -20.58 11.50 -8.12
CA ARG A 336 -20.45 12.13 -6.79
C ARG A 336 -19.23 13.03 -6.81
N ARG A 337 -19.35 14.19 -6.19
CA ARG A 337 -18.21 15.06 -5.99
C ARG A 337 -17.24 14.38 -5.01
N SER A 338 -16.17 13.84 -5.51
CA SER A 338 -15.10 13.26 -4.70
C SER A 338 -14.03 14.31 -4.44
N VAL A 339 -13.50 14.31 -3.24
CA VAL A 339 -12.40 15.18 -2.85
C VAL A 339 -11.22 14.28 -2.50
N VAL A 340 -10.10 14.51 -3.15
CA VAL A 340 -8.80 13.96 -2.75
C VAL A 340 -8.15 14.99 -1.86
N ASP A 341 -7.94 14.66 -0.59
CA ASP A 341 -7.25 15.59 0.30
C ASP A 341 -5.75 15.70 -0.07
N THR A 342 -5.11 16.74 0.42
CA THR A 342 -3.72 17.04 0.04
C THR A 342 -2.69 16.15 0.71
N TRP A 343 -3.10 15.35 1.67
CA TRP A 343 -2.16 14.55 2.48
C TRP A 343 -2.45 13.06 2.50
#